data_839fabc0e3e04b9a848615459d5c00c3
#
_entry.id   839fabc0e3e04b9a848615459d5c00c3
#
_cell.length_a   1.000
_cell.length_b   1.000
_cell.length_c   1.000
_cell.angle_alpha   90.00
_cell.angle_beta   90.00
_cell.angle_gamma   90.00
#
_symmetry.space_group_name_H-M   'P 1'
#
loop_
_entity.id
_entity.type
_entity.pdbx_description
1 polymer ?
#
loop_
_entity_poly.entity_id
_entity_poly.type
_entity_poly.pdbx_seq_one_letter_code
_entity_poly.pdbx_strand_id
1 'polypeptide(L)'
;MDVLELTPPVISLALPAEGLKVLPGVEYTFTPDIQHSDQEDFRCRWLCAGEVVSTQMSYTFREEAVGSYPIRIEASNDDGTSFKEFVVEVVEKMPSEVRFEKLSHYCKTTDRSTFVGRAVYLAPSLAYIADPQFVWSVDGEPVVAETGAVFKFTPDGPGDYTVRVDVTEGGDASERLTRNIVRGVATLSAEIVVHAFADEEQRRRPASVASSRFQHAVYEFLPAPGQLVGEKTEAGYTGNERTHEDAVAYAAGRLEARSYVSLGGFGGYLIVGFDHSIARMESGYDFSIEGNAFDTSSEPGVVWVMQDVNGNGEPDDEWYE
;
A
#
# COMPACT_ATOMS: atom_id res chain seq x y z
N MET A 1 3.23 -46.43 22.33
CA MET A 1 4.29 -46.14 21.37
C MET A 1 3.98 -44.73 20.89
N ASP A 2 4.59 -43.74 21.55
CA ASP A 2 4.40 -42.34 21.16
C ASP A 2 5.03 -42.16 19.81
N VAL A 3 4.26 -41.70 18.85
CA VAL A 3 4.77 -41.28 17.51
C VAL A 3 5.48 -39.96 17.78
N LEU A 4 6.81 -39.95 17.72
CA LEU A 4 7.59 -38.71 17.70
C LEU A 4 7.21 -37.96 16.43
N GLU A 5 6.60 -36.80 16.57
CA GLU A 5 6.30 -35.90 15.47
C GLU A 5 7.59 -35.21 15.08
N LEU A 6 8.04 -35.43 13.83
CA LEU A 6 9.24 -34.75 13.30
C LEU A 6 8.92 -33.27 13.05
N THR A 7 9.80 -32.41 13.51
CA THR A 7 9.67 -30.94 13.38
C THR A 7 10.84 -30.32 12.64
N PRO A 8 11.01 -30.64 11.33
CA PRO A 8 12.04 -30.00 10.50
C PRO A 8 11.82 -28.49 10.40
N PRO A 9 12.88 -27.68 10.20
CA PRO A 9 12.74 -26.24 10.02
C PRO A 9 11.85 -25.91 8.83
N VAL A 10 11.05 -24.81 8.91
CA VAL A 10 10.25 -24.29 7.80
C VAL A 10 10.67 -22.85 7.52
N ILE A 11 11.17 -22.60 6.31
CA ILE A 11 11.70 -21.28 5.91
C ILE A 11 10.63 -20.47 5.19
N SER A 12 10.27 -19.31 5.74
CA SER A 12 9.46 -18.28 5.09
C SER A 12 10.33 -17.06 4.80
N LEU A 13 10.38 -16.62 3.54
CA LEU A 13 11.12 -15.45 3.11
C LEU A 13 10.30 -14.71 2.05
N ALA A 14 9.93 -13.47 2.34
CA ALA A 14 9.23 -12.60 1.40
C ALA A 14 10.22 -12.05 0.37
N LEU A 15 9.90 -12.25 -0.90
CA LEU A 15 10.65 -11.73 -2.04
C LEU A 15 9.67 -11.08 -3.03
N PRO A 16 10.10 -10.05 -3.81
CA PRO A 16 9.30 -9.52 -4.90
C PRO A 16 8.91 -10.60 -5.90
N ALA A 17 7.68 -10.55 -6.43
CA ALA A 17 7.19 -11.57 -7.37
C ALA A 17 8.00 -11.62 -8.68
N GLU A 18 8.54 -10.47 -9.09
CA GLU A 18 9.39 -10.29 -10.28
C GLU A 18 10.89 -10.62 -10.03
N GLY A 19 11.22 -11.11 -8.84
CA GLY A 19 12.60 -11.32 -8.43
C GLY A 19 13.24 -10.07 -7.80
N LEU A 20 14.39 -10.25 -7.15
CA LEU A 20 15.11 -9.17 -6.49
C LEU A 20 16.17 -8.59 -7.41
N LYS A 21 16.10 -7.27 -7.65
CA LYS A 21 17.12 -6.50 -8.37
C LYS A 21 17.75 -5.47 -7.44
N VAL A 22 19.07 -5.31 -7.53
CA VAL A 22 19.83 -4.33 -6.76
C VAL A 22 20.85 -3.62 -7.66
N LEU A 23 21.28 -2.43 -7.28
CA LEU A 23 22.38 -1.74 -7.96
C LEU A 23 23.73 -2.21 -7.39
N PRO A 24 24.85 -2.07 -8.14
CA PRO A 24 26.18 -2.38 -7.67
C PRO A 24 26.50 -1.71 -6.33
N GLY A 25 27.03 -2.46 -5.39
CA GLY A 25 27.45 -1.98 -4.07
C GLY A 25 26.31 -1.69 -3.08
N VAL A 26 25.07 -1.84 -3.48
CA VAL A 26 23.92 -1.68 -2.57
C VAL A 26 23.76 -2.93 -1.70
N GLU A 27 23.63 -2.72 -0.40
CA GLU A 27 23.38 -3.78 0.57
C GLU A 27 21.89 -4.12 0.64
N TYR A 28 21.60 -5.42 0.64
CA TYR A 28 20.26 -5.95 0.88
C TYR A 28 20.31 -7.07 1.92
N THR A 29 19.57 -6.92 3.02
CA THR A 29 19.56 -7.88 4.11
C THR A 29 18.33 -8.78 4.05
N PHE A 30 18.55 -10.07 3.96
CA PHE A 30 17.53 -11.11 4.05
C PHE A 30 17.30 -11.49 5.51
N THR A 31 16.06 -11.43 5.96
CA THR A 31 15.61 -11.81 7.31
C THR A 31 14.46 -12.80 7.19
N PRO A 32 14.76 -14.10 7.00
CA PRO A 32 13.72 -15.12 6.94
C PRO A 32 13.07 -15.34 8.30
N ASP A 33 11.81 -15.72 8.30
CA ASP A 33 11.17 -16.37 9.42
C ASP A 33 11.39 -17.88 9.31
N ILE A 34 11.98 -18.50 10.34
CA ILE A 34 12.29 -19.94 10.34
C ILE A 34 11.66 -20.57 11.56
N GLN A 35 10.62 -21.36 11.34
CA GLN A 35 9.99 -22.16 12.41
C GLN A 35 10.93 -23.28 12.88
N HIS A 36 10.84 -23.66 14.14
CA HIS A 36 11.68 -24.69 14.79
C HIS A 36 13.18 -24.34 14.80
N SER A 37 13.50 -23.03 14.80
CA SER A 37 14.87 -22.53 14.89
C SER A 37 15.41 -22.41 16.32
N ASP A 38 14.58 -22.69 17.33
CA ASP A 38 14.88 -22.67 18.76
C ASP A 38 15.49 -23.97 19.30
N GLN A 39 15.62 -25.00 18.47
CA GLN A 39 16.22 -26.29 18.83
C GLN A 39 17.74 -26.18 18.95
N GLU A 40 18.36 -26.88 19.93
CA GLU A 40 19.80 -26.82 20.21
C GLU A 40 20.67 -27.27 19.03
N ASP A 41 20.17 -28.20 18.23
CA ASP A 41 20.83 -28.76 17.05
C ASP A 41 20.57 -27.98 15.77
N PHE A 42 19.81 -26.88 15.83
CA PHE A 42 19.50 -26.03 14.67
C PHE A 42 20.77 -25.48 14.03
N ARG A 43 20.81 -25.51 12.69
CA ARG A 43 21.88 -24.95 11.87
C ARG A 43 21.25 -24.20 10.69
N CYS A 44 21.83 -23.06 10.37
CA CYS A 44 21.47 -22.25 9.21
C CYS A 44 22.72 -21.94 8.40
N ARG A 45 22.61 -21.92 7.07
CA ARG A 45 23.67 -21.43 6.17
C ARG A 45 23.09 -20.81 4.92
N TRP A 46 23.80 -19.81 4.46
CA TRP A 46 23.54 -19.15 3.19
C TRP A 46 24.64 -19.48 2.19
N LEU A 47 24.22 -19.76 0.96
CA LEU A 47 25.13 -20.00 -0.14
C LEU A 47 24.85 -18.98 -1.25
N CYS A 48 25.92 -18.45 -1.86
CA CYS A 48 25.88 -17.67 -3.08
C CYS A 48 26.69 -18.41 -4.15
N ALA A 49 26.09 -18.68 -5.29
CA ALA A 49 26.71 -19.49 -6.36
C ALA A 49 27.32 -20.82 -5.88
N GLY A 50 26.74 -21.43 -4.85
CA GLY A 50 27.20 -22.69 -4.26
C GLY A 50 28.25 -22.57 -3.15
N GLU A 51 28.82 -21.39 -2.93
CA GLU A 51 29.78 -21.14 -1.86
C GLU A 51 29.08 -20.63 -0.60
N VAL A 52 29.47 -21.12 0.59
CA VAL A 52 28.89 -20.66 1.88
C VAL A 52 29.37 -19.26 2.18
N VAL A 53 28.40 -18.31 2.28
CA VAL A 53 28.67 -16.89 2.52
C VAL A 53 28.27 -16.42 3.93
N SER A 54 27.39 -17.15 4.60
CA SER A 54 26.98 -16.84 5.99
C SER A 54 26.42 -18.08 6.69
N THR A 55 26.52 -18.12 8.03
CA THR A 55 25.87 -19.10 8.91
C THR A 55 24.93 -18.43 9.92
N GLN A 56 24.65 -17.15 9.73
CA GLN A 56 23.73 -16.39 10.58
C GLN A 56 22.28 -16.55 10.10
N MET A 57 21.32 -16.27 10.95
CA MET A 57 19.88 -16.28 10.60
C MET A 57 19.55 -15.28 9.49
N SER A 58 20.22 -14.13 9.49
CA SER A 58 20.11 -13.12 8.44
C SER A 58 21.37 -13.11 7.57
N TYR A 59 21.23 -12.66 6.33
CA TYR A 59 22.35 -12.50 5.41
C TYR A 59 22.25 -11.17 4.68
N THR A 60 23.33 -10.38 4.68
CA THR A 60 23.44 -9.15 3.90
C THR A 60 24.20 -9.43 2.62
N PHE A 61 23.49 -9.36 1.51
CA PHE A 61 24.05 -9.46 0.16
C PHE A 61 24.61 -8.11 -0.28
N ARG A 62 25.78 -8.12 -0.89
CA ARG A 62 26.38 -6.97 -1.55
C ARG A 62 27.34 -7.45 -2.62
N GLU A 63 27.16 -6.99 -3.84
CA GLU A 63 28.04 -7.27 -4.97
C GLU A 63 28.26 -6.02 -5.83
N GLU A 64 29.46 -5.86 -6.33
CA GLU A 64 29.84 -4.72 -7.19
C GLU A 64 29.68 -5.04 -8.68
N ALA A 65 29.73 -6.31 -9.06
CA ALA A 65 29.66 -6.72 -10.45
C ALA A 65 28.21 -6.97 -10.88
N VAL A 66 27.85 -6.42 -12.03
CA VAL A 66 26.56 -6.73 -12.68
C VAL A 66 26.49 -8.21 -13.04
N GLY A 67 25.39 -8.86 -12.71
CA GLY A 67 25.22 -10.28 -12.95
C GLY A 67 24.07 -10.93 -12.18
N SER A 68 23.88 -12.22 -12.37
CA SER A 68 22.91 -13.05 -11.67
C SER A 68 23.59 -13.86 -10.59
N TYR A 69 23.09 -13.75 -9.37
CA TYR A 69 23.65 -14.39 -8.19
C TYR A 69 22.60 -15.34 -7.59
N PRO A 70 22.74 -16.66 -7.83
CA PRO A 70 21.86 -17.63 -7.20
C PRO A 70 22.16 -17.72 -5.70
N ILE A 71 21.13 -17.49 -4.90
CA ILE A 71 21.19 -17.54 -3.44
C ILE A 71 20.38 -18.74 -2.96
N ARG A 72 20.92 -19.44 -1.99
CA ARG A 72 20.24 -20.52 -1.29
C ARG A 72 20.39 -20.35 0.22
N ILE A 73 19.29 -20.43 0.93
CA ILE A 73 19.28 -20.62 2.38
C ILE A 73 18.94 -22.07 2.69
N GLU A 74 19.70 -22.68 3.58
CA GLU A 74 19.43 -24.00 4.14
C GLU A 74 19.30 -23.90 5.66
N ALA A 75 18.28 -24.56 6.19
CA ALA A 75 18.06 -24.71 7.63
C ALA A 75 17.87 -26.18 7.95
N SER A 76 18.54 -26.67 8.98
CA SER A 76 18.51 -28.08 9.39
C SER A 76 18.51 -28.25 10.89
N ASN A 77 17.91 -29.33 11.33
CA ASN A 77 17.98 -29.90 12.68
C ASN A 77 18.04 -31.44 12.56
N ASP A 78 18.01 -32.17 13.66
CA ASP A 78 18.04 -33.63 13.65
C ASP A 78 16.81 -34.25 12.97
N ASP A 79 15.70 -33.53 12.89
CA ASP A 79 14.46 -33.96 12.27
C ASP A 79 14.44 -33.77 10.75
N GLY A 80 15.32 -32.92 10.20
CA GLY A 80 15.41 -32.73 8.74
C GLY A 80 16.05 -31.43 8.27
N THR A 81 16.00 -31.24 6.96
CA THR A 81 16.57 -30.07 6.29
C THR A 81 15.57 -29.47 5.33
N SER A 82 15.43 -28.14 5.38
CA SER A 82 14.68 -27.35 4.41
C SER A 82 15.60 -26.35 3.70
N PHE A 83 15.22 -25.95 2.51
CA PHE A 83 15.93 -24.88 1.80
C PHE A 83 14.99 -24.02 0.97
N LYS A 84 15.45 -22.83 0.62
CA LYS A 84 14.83 -21.94 -0.34
C LYS A 84 15.89 -21.37 -1.27
N GLU A 85 15.58 -21.36 -2.57
CA GLU A 85 16.46 -20.85 -3.62
C GLU A 85 15.80 -19.69 -4.35
N PHE A 86 16.60 -18.70 -4.70
CA PHE A 86 16.18 -17.54 -5.48
C PHE A 86 17.41 -16.90 -6.14
N VAL A 87 17.16 -15.95 -7.04
CA VAL A 87 18.22 -15.21 -7.73
C VAL A 87 18.16 -13.75 -7.35
N VAL A 88 19.32 -13.15 -7.06
CA VAL A 88 19.50 -11.70 -6.99
C VAL A 88 20.17 -11.25 -8.28
N GLU A 89 19.58 -10.28 -8.95
CA GLU A 89 20.17 -9.67 -10.15
C GLU A 89 20.79 -8.33 -9.76
N VAL A 90 22.10 -8.20 -9.94
CA VAL A 90 22.77 -6.90 -9.89
C VAL A 90 22.69 -6.26 -11.26
N VAL A 91 22.01 -5.13 -11.37
CA VAL A 91 21.72 -4.45 -12.64
C VAL A 91 22.34 -3.06 -12.67
N GLU A 92 22.79 -2.60 -13.83
CA GLU A 92 23.40 -1.26 -13.98
C GLU A 92 22.40 -0.13 -13.70
N LYS A 93 21.13 -0.36 -14.02
CA LYS A 93 20.03 0.58 -13.81
C LYS A 93 18.78 -0.21 -13.42
N MET A 94 18.07 0.27 -12.42
CA MET A 94 16.75 -0.29 -12.07
C MET A 94 15.75 -0.02 -13.22
N PRO A 95 14.81 -0.94 -13.47
CA PRO A 95 13.76 -0.70 -14.46
C PRO A 95 12.99 0.57 -14.15
N SER A 96 12.79 1.39 -15.17
CA SER A 96 11.94 2.57 -15.05
C SER A 96 10.47 2.15 -15.04
N GLU A 97 9.66 2.77 -14.18
CA GLU A 97 8.24 2.46 -14.02
C GLU A 97 7.41 3.72 -14.01
N VAL A 98 6.22 3.62 -14.59
CA VAL A 98 5.16 4.63 -14.56
C VAL A 98 3.87 3.92 -14.23
N ARG A 99 3.18 4.34 -13.17
CA ARG A 99 1.88 3.76 -12.80
C ARG A 99 1.03 4.77 -12.05
N PHE A 100 -0.28 4.55 -12.04
CA PHE A 100 -1.16 5.20 -11.08
C PHE A 100 -1.29 4.35 -9.81
N GLU A 101 -1.28 5.00 -8.68
CA GLU A 101 -1.48 4.34 -7.39
C GLU A 101 -2.97 4.31 -7.04
N LYS A 102 -3.36 3.30 -6.28
CA LYS A 102 -4.67 3.27 -5.64
C LYS A 102 -4.78 4.40 -4.62
N LEU A 103 -5.97 4.95 -4.44
CA LEU A 103 -6.23 6.00 -3.43
C LEU A 103 -5.97 5.50 -2.00
N SER A 104 -6.28 4.24 -1.75
CA SER A 104 -5.99 3.55 -0.51
C SER A 104 -5.77 2.05 -0.79
N HIS A 105 -5.26 1.31 0.20
CA HIS A 105 -5.16 -0.15 0.05
C HIS A 105 -6.53 -0.84 0.04
N TYR A 106 -7.61 -0.19 0.48
CA TYR A 106 -8.97 -0.67 0.38
C TYR A 106 -9.48 -0.68 -1.07
N CYS A 107 -9.02 0.25 -1.91
CA CYS A 107 -9.41 0.33 -3.31
C CYS A 107 -8.97 -0.91 -4.09
N LYS A 108 -9.86 -1.46 -4.92
CA LYS A 108 -9.57 -2.62 -5.78
C LYS A 108 -8.86 -2.21 -7.05
N THR A 109 -9.18 -1.03 -7.57
CA THR A 109 -8.62 -0.45 -8.81
C THR A 109 -7.87 0.85 -8.52
N THR A 110 -7.26 1.41 -9.54
CA THR A 110 -6.64 2.75 -9.52
C THR A 110 -7.61 3.83 -9.99
N ASP A 111 -8.82 3.47 -10.41
CA ASP A 111 -9.79 4.37 -11.00
C ASP A 111 -10.17 5.53 -10.06
N ARG A 112 -10.70 6.59 -10.63
CA ARG A 112 -11.18 7.77 -9.91
C ARG A 112 -12.63 8.00 -10.23
N SER A 113 -13.37 8.49 -9.25
CA SER A 113 -14.76 8.90 -9.40
C SER A 113 -14.88 10.40 -9.18
N THR A 114 -15.68 11.09 -10.00
CA THR A 114 -15.95 12.51 -9.83
C THR A 114 -17.32 12.87 -10.38
N PHE A 115 -17.75 14.12 -10.15
CA PHE A 115 -18.94 14.67 -10.78
C PHE A 115 -18.57 15.55 -11.98
N VAL A 116 -19.48 15.65 -12.93
CA VAL A 116 -19.35 16.60 -14.04
C VAL A 116 -19.05 17.99 -13.52
N GLY A 117 -18.04 18.65 -14.07
CA GLY A 117 -17.56 19.97 -13.66
C GLY A 117 -16.68 20.00 -12.42
N ARG A 118 -16.50 18.88 -11.69
CA ARG A 118 -15.56 18.76 -10.56
C ARG A 118 -14.22 18.20 -11.06
N ALA A 119 -13.14 18.90 -10.77
CA ALA A 119 -11.81 18.48 -11.16
C ALA A 119 -11.30 17.32 -10.30
N VAL A 120 -10.59 16.39 -10.96
CA VAL A 120 -9.68 15.43 -10.33
C VAL A 120 -8.24 15.76 -10.69
N TYR A 121 -7.30 15.48 -9.79
CA TYR A 121 -5.89 15.72 -10.00
C TYR A 121 -5.18 14.37 -10.10
N LEU A 122 -4.65 14.09 -11.29
CA LEU A 122 -4.03 12.82 -11.62
C LEU A 122 -2.51 12.99 -11.66
N ALA A 123 -1.81 12.23 -10.85
CA ALA A 123 -0.35 12.21 -10.82
C ALA A 123 0.14 10.77 -10.87
N PRO A 124 0.97 10.39 -11.85
CA PRO A 124 1.56 9.06 -11.88
C PRO A 124 2.67 8.95 -10.83
N SER A 125 2.81 7.77 -10.26
CA SER A 125 3.99 7.36 -9.50
C SER A 125 5.08 6.96 -10.47
N LEU A 126 6.27 7.48 -10.25
CA LEU A 126 7.44 7.25 -11.10
C LEU A 126 8.55 6.58 -10.29
N ALA A 127 9.18 5.57 -10.87
CA ALA A 127 10.40 4.99 -10.32
C ALA A 127 11.51 4.98 -11.36
N TYR A 128 12.71 5.41 -10.95
CA TYR A 128 13.96 5.36 -11.73
C TYR A 128 13.90 6.07 -13.09
N ILE A 129 13.17 7.19 -13.17
CA ILE A 129 13.09 8.06 -14.35
C ILE A 129 13.73 9.41 -14.00
N ALA A 130 14.73 9.82 -14.76
CA ALA A 130 15.37 11.12 -14.61
C ALA A 130 14.72 12.17 -15.52
N ASP A 131 14.51 13.38 -15.02
CA ASP A 131 13.97 14.53 -15.77
C ASP A 131 12.73 14.15 -16.60
N PRO A 132 11.65 13.63 -15.99
CA PRO A 132 10.50 13.11 -16.71
C PRO A 132 9.80 14.22 -17.53
N GLN A 133 9.45 13.89 -18.78
CA GLN A 133 8.62 14.71 -19.64
C GLN A 133 7.27 14.01 -19.81
N PHE A 134 6.18 14.74 -19.66
CA PHE A 134 4.83 14.20 -19.65
C PHE A 134 4.04 14.62 -20.87
N VAL A 135 3.31 13.67 -21.45
CA VAL A 135 2.30 13.92 -22.49
C VAL A 135 1.00 13.26 -22.05
N TRP A 136 -0.02 14.05 -21.86
CA TRP A 136 -1.33 13.58 -21.42
C TRP A 136 -2.29 13.43 -22.59
N SER A 137 -3.17 12.46 -22.54
CA SER A 137 -4.28 12.28 -23.46
C SER A 137 -5.54 11.82 -22.73
N VAL A 138 -6.70 12.17 -23.27
CA VAL A 138 -8.02 11.75 -22.78
C VAL A 138 -8.74 11.08 -23.95
N ASP A 139 -9.18 9.84 -23.78
CA ASP A 139 -9.84 9.03 -24.81
C ASP A 139 -9.05 8.96 -26.12
N GLY A 140 -7.72 8.96 -26.00
CA GLY A 140 -6.78 8.94 -27.12
C GLY A 140 -6.46 10.29 -27.74
N GLU A 141 -7.15 11.38 -27.33
CA GLU A 141 -6.88 12.73 -27.85
C GLU A 141 -5.86 13.45 -26.96
N PRO A 142 -4.75 13.97 -27.53
CA PRO A 142 -3.71 14.66 -26.75
C PRO A 142 -4.21 15.96 -26.12
N VAL A 143 -3.81 16.19 -24.86
CA VAL A 143 -4.05 17.44 -24.12
C VAL A 143 -2.80 18.32 -24.19
N VAL A 144 -2.71 19.15 -25.23
CA VAL A 144 -1.48 19.92 -25.57
C VAL A 144 -1.12 20.96 -24.49
N ALA A 145 -2.09 21.47 -23.76
CA ALA A 145 -1.87 22.53 -22.77
C ALA A 145 -1.25 22.02 -21.44
N GLU A 146 -1.26 20.70 -21.21
CA GLU A 146 -0.82 20.10 -19.95
C GLU A 146 0.44 19.25 -20.18
N THR A 147 1.55 19.71 -19.60
CA THR A 147 2.85 19.06 -19.68
C THR A 147 3.45 18.77 -18.30
N GLY A 148 2.70 19.06 -17.24
CA GLY A 148 3.14 18.86 -15.87
C GLY A 148 2.99 17.43 -15.36
N ALA A 149 3.64 17.14 -14.22
CA ALA A 149 3.53 15.87 -13.54
C ALA A 149 2.12 15.62 -12.95
N VAL A 150 1.33 16.67 -12.75
CA VAL A 150 -0.04 16.60 -12.26
C VAL A 150 -0.98 17.12 -13.35
N PHE A 151 -1.90 16.28 -13.77
CA PHE A 151 -2.94 16.63 -14.72
C PHE A 151 -4.23 16.96 -13.99
N LYS A 152 -4.75 18.18 -14.19
CA LYS A 152 -6.06 18.57 -13.72
C LYS A 152 -7.11 18.23 -14.78
N PHE A 153 -7.84 17.16 -14.57
CA PHE A 153 -8.93 16.76 -15.44
C PHE A 153 -10.29 17.22 -14.89
N THR A 154 -11.13 17.80 -15.74
CA THR A 154 -12.49 18.20 -15.38
C THR A 154 -13.43 17.68 -16.46
N PRO A 155 -14.26 16.64 -16.17
CA PRO A 155 -15.19 16.11 -17.16
C PRO A 155 -16.30 17.11 -17.47
N ASP A 156 -16.67 17.23 -18.73
CA ASP A 156 -17.74 18.09 -19.25
C ASP A 156 -19.08 17.35 -19.41
N GLY A 157 -19.07 16.03 -19.31
CA GLY A 157 -20.24 15.16 -19.38
C GLY A 157 -20.11 13.92 -18.49
N PRO A 158 -21.23 13.22 -18.23
CA PRO A 158 -21.19 11.95 -17.51
C PRO A 158 -20.66 10.83 -18.43
N GLY A 159 -19.90 9.92 -17.85
CA GLY A 159 -19.34 8.77 -18.56
C GLY A 159 -17.97 8.39 -18.04
N ASP A 160 -17.35 7.44 -18.72
CA ASP A 160 -16.02 6.97 -18.41
C ASP A 160 -15.01 7.60 -19.36
N TYR A 161 -13.95 8.14 -18.80
CA TYR A 161 -12.86 8.76 -19.53
C TYR A 161 -11.58 7.99 -19.29
N THR A 162 -10.90 7.55 -20.33
CA THR A 162 -9.58 6.96 -20.22
C THR A 162 -8.52 8.05 -20.28
N VAL A 163 -7.88 8.32 -19.16
CA VAL A 163 -6.76 9.26 -19.10
C VAL A 163 -5.47 8.49 -19.16
N ARG A 164 -4.61 8.84 -20.11
CA ARG A 164 -3.31 8.25 -20.33
C ARG A 164 -2.22 9.28 -20.16
N VAL A 165 -1.13 8.87 -19.53
CA VAL A 165 0.12 9.60 -19.48
C VAL A 165 1.21 8.80 -20.18
N ASP A 166 1.90 9.43 -21.11
CA ASP A 166 3.15 8.96 -21.69
C ASP A 166 4.29 9.75 -21.05
N VAL A 167 5.23 9.03 -20.44
CA VAL A 167 6.38 9.62 -19.74
C VAL A 167 7.65 9.22 -20.47
N THR A 168 8.44 10.23 -20.82
CA THR A 168 9.72 10.06 -21.50
C THR A 168 10.82 10.55 -20.56
N GLU A 169 11.89 9.78 -20.42
CA GLU A 169 13.07 10.22 -19.66
C GLU A 169 13.74 11.37 -20.42
N GLY A 170 13.87 12.52 -19.75
CA GLY A 170 14.64 13.66 -20.23
C GLY A 170 16.15 13.39 -20.16
N GLY A 171 16.94 14.36 -20.52
CA GLY A 171 18.39 14.33 -20.44
C GLY A 171 19.04 14.86 -21.72
N ASP A 172 20.23 15.45 -21.57
CA ASP A 172 20.98 16.01 -22.67
C ASP A 172 21.41 14.89 -23.65
N ALA A 173 21.24 15.13 -24.94
CA ALA A 173 21.67 14.22 -26.00
C ALA A 173 23.18 13.89 -25.92
N SER A 174 24.00 14.78 -25.34
CA SER A 174 25.45 14.60 -25.15
C SER A 174 25.78 13.58 -24.06
N GLU A 175 25.00 13.49 -23.01
CA GLU A 175 25.16 12.45 -21.97
C GLU A 175 24.77 11.06 -22.45
N ARG A 176 23.80 10.99 -23.37
CA ARG A 176 23.37 9.73 -23.99
C ARG A 176 24.43 9.13 -24.91
N LEU A 177 25.16 9.96 -25.62
CA LEU A 177 26.26 9.53 -26.50
C LEU A 177 27.46 8.99 -25.72
N THR A 178 27.73 9.53 -24.51
CA THR A 178 28.87 9.11 -23.67
C THR A 178 28.63 7.76 -23.01
N ARG A 179 27.38 7.30 -22.85
CA ARG A 179 27.03 6.03 -22.20
C ARG A 179 26.73 4.88 -23.16
N ASN A 180 27.01 5.02 -24.45
CA ASN A 180 26.74 4.01 -25.51
C ASN A 180 25.27 3.48 -25.52
N ILE A 181 24.30 4.28 -25.04
CA ILE A 181 22.89 3.91 -25.04
C ILE A 181 22.31 4.36 -26.39
N VAL A 182 22.52 3.57 -27.42
CA VAL A 182 21.81 3.66 -28.71
C VAL A 182 20.44 2.96 -28.54
N ARG A 183 19.63 3.39 -27.59
CA ARG A 183 18.21 3.04 -27.55
C ARG A 183 17.43 4.35 -27.62
N GLY A 184 16.43 4.36 -28.51
CA GLY A 184 15.46 5.44 -28.56
C GLY A 184 14.89 5.68 -27.16
N VAL A 185 14.58 6.92 -26.86
CA VAL A 185 13.96 7.34 -25.59
C VAL A 185 12.77 6.41 -25.34
N ALA A 186 12.87 5.55 -24.34
CA ALA A 186 11.78 4.64 -24.00
C ALA A 186 10.65 5.49 -23.43
N THR A 187 9.53 5.51 -24.11
CA THR A 187 8.28 6.08 -23.59
C THR A 187 7.60 5.00 -22.77
N LEU A 188 7.34 5.30 -21.51
CA LEU A 188 6.54 4.46 -20.61
C LEU A 188 5.16 5.09 -20.48
N SER A 189 4.15 4.26 -20.34
CA SER A 189 2.77 4.74 -20.32
C SER A 189 2.03 4.15 -19.12
N ALA A 190 1.11 4.95 -18.57
CA ALA A 190 0.11 4.48 -17.62
C ALA A 190 -1.26 5.02 -17.99
N GLU A 191 -2.29 4.25 -17.69
CA GLU A 191 -3.68 4.62 -17.93
C GLU A 191 -4.49 4.52 -16.64
N ILE A 192 -5.50 5.37 -16.54
CA ILE A 192 -6.45 5.40 -15.43
C ILE A 192 -7.82 5.74 -15.98
N VAL A 193 -8.87 5.11 -15.45
CA VAL A 193 -10.24 5.46 -15.80
C VAL A 193 -10.77 6.48 -14.79
N VAL A 194 -11.42 7.52 -15.30
CA VAL A 194 -12.15 8.50 -14.50
C VAL A 194 -13.63 8.34 -14.80
N HIS A 195 -14.41 7.93 -13.81
CA HIS A 195 -15.85 7.79 -13.87
C HIS A 195 -16.52 9.11 -13.48
N ALA A 196 -17.20 9.77 -14.43
CA ALA A 196 -17.89 11.04 -14.21
C ALA A 196 -19.39 10.83 -14.03
N PHE A 197 -19.94 11.29 -12.93
CA PHE A 197 -21.37 11.18 -12.59
C PHE A 197 -22.07 12.53 -12.78
N ALA A 198 -23.31 12.49 -13.28
CA ALA A 198 -24.04 13.70 -13.67
C ALA A 198 -24.51 14.55 -12.48
N ASP A 199 -24.91 13.90 -11.38
CA ASP A 199 -25.69 14.57 -10.33
C ASP A 199 -25.22 14.14 -8.94
N GLU A 200 -24.62 15.10 -8.24
CA GLU A 200 -24.17 14.94 -6.87
C GLU A 200 -25.33 14.75 -5.87
N GLU A 201 -26.47 15.41 -6.10
CA GLU A 201 -27.63 15.29 -5.21
C GLU A 201 -28.20 13.87 -5.18
N GLN A 202 -28.04 13.09 -6.26
CA GLN A 202 -28.44 11.69 -6.27
C GLN A 202 -27.61 10.81 -5.34
N ARG A 203 -26.43 11.27 -4.95
CA ARG A 203 -25.54 10.57 -4.00
C ARG A 203 -25.82 10.93 -2.56
N ARG A 204 -26.65 11.94 -2.34
CA ARG A 204 -27.06 12.34 -0.99
C ARG A 204 -28.03 11.31 -0.40
N ARG A 205 -27.64 10.73 0.71
CA ARG A 205 -28.45 9.81 1.49
C ARG A 205 -29.12 10.59 2.65
N PRO A 206 -30.40 10.91 2.57
CA PRO A 206 -31.07 11.66 3.64
C PRO A 206 -31.18 10.80 4.91
N ALA A 207 -30.96 11.40 6.07
CA ALA A 207 -31.25 10.74 7.34
C ALA A 207 -32.73 10.42 7.48
N SER A 208 -33.02 9.29 8.08
CA SER A 208 -34.38 8.83 8.46
C SER A 208 -34.54 8.79 9.98
N VAL A 209 -35.72 8.51 10.45
CA VAL A 209 -35.99 8.31 11.89
C VAL A 209 -35.25 7.08 12.46
N ALA A 210 -34.81 6.17 11.61
CA ALA A 210 -34.02 5.02 11.99
C ALA A 210 -32.51 5.25 11.91
N SER A 211 -32.07 6.37 11.32
CA SER A 211 -30.64 6.67 11.15
C SER A 211 -29.99 6.97 12.50
N SER A 212 -28.80 6.42 12.66
CA SER A 212 -27.96 6.64 13.85
C SER A 212 -27.14 7.93 13.69
N ARG A 213 -27.08 8.74 14.74
CA ARG A 213 -26.11 9.87 14.81
C ARG A 213 -24.66 9.42 14.95
N PHE A 214 -24.42 8.13 15.11
CA PHE A 214 -23.10 7.53 15.24
C PHE A 214 -22.79 6.75 13.96
N GLN A 215 -21.52 6.38 13.81
CA GLN A 215 -21.10 5.50 12.72
C GLN A 215 -22.00 4.25 12.66
N HIS A 216 -22.26 3.80 11.43
CA HIS A 216 -23.11 2.64 11.15
C HIS A 216 -22.27 1.40 10.82
N ALA A 217 -21.14 1.59 10.15
CA ALA A 217 -20.27 0.50 9.72
C ALA A 217 -18.80 0.78 10.08
N VAL A 218 -18.06 -0.28 10.27
CA VAL A 218 -16.59 -0.30 10.25
C VAL A 218 -16.18 -1.08 9.00
N TYR A 219 -15.52 -0.42 8.08
CA TYR A 219 -15.05 -1.03 6.84
C TYR A 219 -13.67 -1.64 6.99
N GLU A 220 -12.83 -0.98 7.79
CA GLU A 220 -11.47 -1.42 8.01
C GLU A 220 -10.94 -0.97 9.37
N PHE A 221 -10.13 -1.81 9.97
CA PHE A 221 -9.36 -1.50 11.16
C PHE A 221 -7.97 -2.14 11.03
N LEU A 222 -6.96 -1.31 10.91
CA LEU A 222 -5.56 -1.72 10.81
C LEU A 222 -4.73 -0.93 11.82
N PRO A 223 -4.62 -1.41 13.07
CA PRO A 223 -3.79 -0.77 14.07
C PRO A 223 -2.31 -0.99 13.74
N ALA A 224 -1.49 0.06 13.92
CA ALA A 224 -0.05 -0.07 13.84
C ALA A 224 0.53 -0.58 15.16
N PRO A 225 1.75 -1.15 15.16
CA PRO A 225 2.45 -1.47 16.41
C PRO A 225 2.57 -0.23 17.30
N GLY A 226 2.17 -0.36 18.55
CA GLY A 226 2.16 0.75 19.49
C GLY A 226 1.51 0.41 20.82
N GLN A 227 1.33 1.43 21.64
CA GLN A 227 0.72 1.29 22.96
C GLN A 227 -0.73 0.79 22.85
N LEU A 228 -1.12 -0.09 23.77
CA LEU A 228 -2.46 -0.66 23.88
C LEU A 228 -2.89 -1.58 22.73
N VAL A 229 -2.04 -1.79 21.73
CA VAL A 229 -2.26 -2.77 20.68
C VAL A 229 -1.61 -4.10 21.09
N GLY A 230 -2.36 -5.20 21.00
CA GLY A 230 -1.91 -6.52 21.46
C GLY A 230 -1.94 -6.74 22.98
N GLU A 231 -2.37 -5.74 23.73
CA GLU A 231 -2.62 -5.88 25.16
C GLU A 231 -4.08 -6.29 25.39
N LYS A 232 -4.31 -7.22 26.31
CA LYS A 232 -5.66 -7.66 26.71
C LYS A 232 -6.31 -6.63 27.63
N THR A 233 -6.42 -5.40 27.16
CA THR A 233 -7.00 -4.26 27.86
C THR A 233 -8.35 -3.89 27.27
N GLU A 234 -9.01 -2.87 27.85
CA GLU A 234 -10.30 -2.41 27.35
C GLU A 234 -10.23 -1.80 25.94
N ALA A 235 -9.06 -1.35 25.47
CA ALA A 235 -8.88 -0.73 24.16
C ALA A 235 -8.08 -1.58 23.17
N GLY A 236 -7.38 -2.62 23.65
CA GLY A 236 -6.55 -3.49 22.83
C GLY A 236 -7.28 -4.75 22.38
N TYR A 237 -6.66 -5.52 21.52
CA TYR A 237 -7.13 -6.83 21.10
C TYR A 237 -7.29 -7.80 22.26
N THR A 238 -8.24 -8.70 22.15
CA THR A 238 -8.47 -9.74 23.16
C THR A 238 -7.44 -10.86 23.10
N GLY A 239 -6.70 -10.95 21.98
CA GLY A 239 -5.77 -12.03 21.65
C GLY A 239 -6.43 -13.21 20.93
N ASN A 240 -7.70 -13.06 20.55
CA ASN A 240 -8.45 -14.05 19.77
C ASN A 240 -8.53 -13.69 18.29
N GLU A 241 -8.28 -12.44 17.96
CA GLU A 241 -8.28 -11.91 16.59
C GLU A 241 -7.13 -12.56 15.82
N ARG A 242 -7.45 -13.27 14.73
CA ARG A 242 -6.49 -14.02 13.90
C ARG A 242 -6.46 -13.53 12.46
N THR A 243 -7.53 -12.88 12.02
CA THR A 243 -7.71 -12.40 10.66
C THR A 243 -8.02 -10.92 10.66
N HIS A 244 -7.97 -10.33 9.47
CA HIS A 244 -8.37 -8.95 9.26
C HIS A 244 -9.86 -8.76 9.60
N GLU A 245 -10.71 -9.71 9.22
CA GLU A 245 -12.14 -9.69 9.52
C GLU A 245 -12.41 -9.73 11.03
N ASP A 246 -11.63 -10.49 11.79
CA ASP A 246 -11.72 -10.50 13.26
C ASP A 246 -11.39 -9.10 13.83
N ALA A 247 -10.37 -8.41 13.28
CA ALA A 247 -10.00 -7.07 13.69
C ALA A 247 -11.11 -6.05 13.42
N VAL A 248 -11.72 -6.10 12.25
CA VAL A 248 -12.88 -5.26 11.89
C VAL A 248 -14.07 -5.55 12.81
N ALA A 249 -14.39 -6.81 13.06
CA ALA A 249 -15.47 -7.20 13.97
C ALA A 249 -15.22 -6.74 15.42
N TYR A 250 -13.97 -6.83 15.90
CA TYR A 250 -13.57 -6.30 17.20
C TYR A 250 -13.83 -4.79 17.26
N ALA A 251 -13.34 -4.01 16.29
CA ALA A 251 -13.53 -2.56 16.26
C ALA A 251 -15.02 -2.19 16.19
N ALA A 252 -15.80 -2.87 15.36
CA ALA A 252 -17.24 -2.66 15.24
C ALA A 252 -17.95 -2.87 16.58
N GLY A 253 -17.67 -3.96 17.27
CA GLY A 253 -18.28 -4.25 18.58
C GLY A 253 -17.90 -3.24 19.65
N ARG A 254 -16.65 -2.74 19.65
CA ARG A 254 -16.20 -1.68 20.58
C ARG A 254 -16.95 -0.38 20.34
N LEU A 255 -17.07 0.05 19.08
CA LEU A 255 -17.74 1.30 18.71
C LEU A 255 -19.27 1.20 18.90
N GLU A 256 -19.88 0.04 18.66
CA GLU A 256 -21.29 -0.19 19.00
C GLU A 256 -21.55 -0.04 20.50
N ALA A 257 -20.65 -0.55 21.34
CA ALA A 257 -20.70 -0.40 22.78
C ALA A 257 -20.36 1.02 23.27
N ARG A 258 -20.16 2.00 22.36
CA ARG A 258 -19.74 3.39 22.69
C ARG A 258 -18.41 3.46 23.42
N SER A 259 -17.51 2.58 23.06
CA SER A 259 -16.15 2.55 23.53
C SER A 259 -15.20 2.93 22.37
N TYR A 260 -13.93 2.96 22.64
CA TYR A 260 -12.87 3.31 21.69
C TYR A 260 -11.99 2.11 21.37
N VAL A 261 -11.20 2.27 20.30
CA VAL A 261 -10.14 1.35 19.89
C VAL A 261 -8.82 2.10 19.87
N SER A 262 -7.71 1.38 20.09
CA SER A 262 -6.38 1.94 19.92
C SER A 262 -5.92 1.78 18.48
N LEU A 263 -5.51 2.85 17.83
CA LEU A 263 -4.88 2.82 16.50
C LEU A 263 -3.40 2.44 16.57
N GLY A 264 -2.80 2.44 17.76
CA GLY A 264 -1.38 2.19 17.96
C GLY A 264 -0.52 3.40 17.58
N GLY A 265 0.57 3.16 16.87
CA GLY A 265 1.49 4.18 16.43
C GLY A 265 1.17 4.74 15.03
N PHE A 266 2.18 5.34 14.40
CA PHE A 266 2.04 5.89 13.05
C PHE A 266 1.65 4.80 12.04
N GLY A 267 0.69 5.15 11.16
CA GLY A 267 0.17 4.28 10.13
C GLY A 267 -1.03 3.44 10.55
N GLY A 268 -1.40 3.45 11.84
CA GLY A 268 -2.65 2.81 12.28
C GLY A 268 -3.86 3.65 11.92
N TYR A 269 -4.94 3.01 11.44
CA TYR A 269 -6.15 3.71 11.03
C TYR A 269 -7.41 2.86 11.17
N LEU A 270 -8.54 3.56 11.11
CA LEU A 270 -9.88 3.02 11.18
C LEU A 270 -10.74 3.72 10.10
N ILE A 271 -11.45 2.94 9.29
CA ILE A 271 -12.42 3.44 8.32
C ILE A 271 -13.83 3.13 8.82
N VAL A 272 -14.63 4.18 8.98
CA VAL A 272 -16.02 4.07 9.40
C VAL A 272 -16.95 4.76 8.40
N GLY A 273 -18.18 4.31 8.31
CA GLY A 273 -19.22 4.91 7.48
C GLY A 273 -20.49 5.22 8.24
N PHE A 274 -21.33 6.02 7.62
CA PHE A 274 -22.65 6.40 8.11
C PHE A 274 -23.72 5.89 7.17
N ASP A 275 -24.90 5.58 7.70
CA ASP A 275 -26.07 5.17 6.92
C ASP A 275 -26.76 6.32 6.18
N HIS A 276 -26.29 7.55 6.41
CA HIS A 276 -26.75 8.79 5.78
C HIS A 276 -25.60 9.75 5.54
N SER A 277 -25.78 10.74 4.67
CA SER A 277 -24.81 11.78 4.43
C SER A 277 -24.70 12.72 5.62
N ILE A 278 -23.48 13.06 6.03
CA ILE A 278 -23.24 14.06 7.05
C ILE A 278 -23.64 15.43 6.47
N ALA A 279 -24.54 16.11 7.13
CA ALA A 279 -24.98 17.44 6.68
C ALA A 279 -23.97 18.51 7.07
N ARG A 280 -23.70 19.42 6.13
CA ARG A 280 -22.94 20.63 6.45
C ARG A 280 -23.78 21.53 7.35
N MET A 281 -23.22 21.91 8.48
CA MET A 281 -23.84 22.84 9.40
C MET A 281 -23.54 24.29 9.00
N GLU A 282 -24.49 25.21 9.22
CA GLU A 282 -24.25 26.65 8.99
C GLU A 282 -23.27 27.23 10.03
N SER A 283 -23.23 26.65 11.22
CA SER A 283 -22.32 27.03 12.29
C SER A 283 -22.00 25.83 13.19
N GLY A 284 -20.80 25.79 13.75
CA GLY A 284 -20.32 24.68 14.58
C GLY A 284 -19.55 23.64 13.78
N TYR A 285 -19.67 22.41 14.20
CA TYR A 285 -18.96 21.27 13.59
C TYR A 285 -19.96 20.32 12.92
N ASP A 286 -19.61 19.80 11.76
CA ASP A 286 -20.43 18.86 11.01
C ASP A 286 -20.47 17.48 11.71
N PHE A 287 -19.37 17.10 12.37
CA PHE A 287 -19.26 15.90 13.20
C PHE A 287 -18.20 16.09 14.29
N SER A 288 -18.14 15.17 15.23
CA SER A 288 -17.12 15.13 16.27
C SER A 288 -16.57 13.72 16.44
N ILE A 289 -15.29 13.63 16.77
CA ILE A 289 -14.61 12.39 17.13
C ILE A 289 -14.12 12.55 18.56
N GLU A 290 -14.54 11.64 19.43
CA GLU A 290 -14.08 11.61 20.80
C GLU A 290 -12.79 10.79 20.88
N GLY A 291 -11.70 11.43 21.29
CA GLY A 291 -10.40 10.81 21.52
C GLY A 291 -10.13 10.56 23.01
N ASN A 292 -8.96 10.00 23.30
CA ASN A 292 -8.51 9.73 24.65
C ASN A 292 -7.58 10.85 25.15
N ALA A 293 -8.03 12.11 25.09
CA ALA A 293 -7.27 13.26 25.56
C ALA A 293 -7.70 13.68 26.97
N PHE A 294 -6.73 14.00 27.82
CA PHE A 294 -6.95 14.55 29.15
C PHE A 294 -5.81 15.53 29.53
N ASP A 295 -5.92 16.22 30.67
CA ASP A 295 -5.06 17.37 31.05
C ASP A 295 -3.55 17.18 30.87
N THR A 296 -3.04 15.96 30.96
CA THR A 296 -1.60 15.65 30.90
C THR A 296 -1.21 14.78 29.73
N SER A 297 -2.16 14.41 28.87
CA SER A 297 -1.95 13.52 27.74
C SER A 297 -2.86 13.89 26.58
N SER A 298 -2.33 13.84 25.37
CA SER A 298 -3.10 13.94 24.15
C SER A 298 -2.64 12.89 23.16
N GLU A 299 -3.58 12.31 22.44
CA GLU A 299 -3.33 11.30 21.41
C GLU A 299 -3.92 11.82 20.10
N PRO A 300 -3.18 12.71 19.42
CA PRO A 300 -3.66 13.34 18.20
C PRO A 300 -3.76 12.33 17.05
N GLY A 301 -4.74 12.53 16.20
CA GLY A 301 -4.93 11.80 14.96
C GLY A 301 -5.25 12.73 13.81
N VAL A 302 -5.08 12.25 12.59
CA VAL A 302 -5.54 12.95 11.39
C VAL A 302 -6.87 12.36 10.96
N VAL A 303 -7.79 13.22 10.54
CA VAL A 303 -9.12 12.81 10.10
C VAL A 303 -9.25 13.07 8.61
N TRP A 304 -9.63 12.04 7.89
CA TRP A 304 -9.90 12.09 6.46
C TRP A 304 -11.39 11.84 6.24
N VAL A 305 -11.98 12.54 5.31
CA VAL A 305 -13.37 12.38 4.91
C VAL A 305 -13.46 11.98 3.44
N MET A 306 -14.45 11.16 3.11
CA MET A 306 -14.70 10.72 1.74
C MET A 306 -16.19 10.87 1.44
N GLN A 307 -16.50 11.28 0.21
CA GLN A 307 -17.84 11.22 -0.35
C GLN A 307 -17.95 9.98 -1.24
N ASP A 308 -18.98 9.17 -1.06
CA ASP A 308 -19.33 8.05 -1.93
C ASP A 308 -19.85 8.60 -3.27
N VAL A 309 -18.92 8.92 -4.18
CA VAL A 309 -19.18 9.54 -5.47
C VAL A 309 -19.79 8.55 -6.45
N ASN A 310 -19.28 7.32 -6.46
CA ASN A 310 -19.78 6.27 -7.33
C ASN A 310 -21.10 5.63 -6.85
N GLY A 311 -21.47 5.83 -5.58
CA GLY A 311 -22.72 5.38 -4.98
C GLY A 311 -22.75 3.89 -4.68
N ASN A 312 -21.60 3.25 -4.52
CA ASN A 312 -21.50 1.81 -4.26
C ASN A 312 -21.54 1.46 -2.76
N GLY A 313 -21.44 2.47 -1.87
CA GLY A 313 -21.43 2.31 -0.42
C GLY A 313 -20.10 1.87 0.17
N GLU A 314 -19.04 1.85 -0.63
CA GLU A 314 -17.70 1.41 -0.25
C GLU A 314 -16.76 2.61 -0.07
N PRO A 315 -15.72 2.53 0.78
CA PRO A 315 -14.78 3.62 1.00
C PRO A 315 -13.63 3.64 -0.05
N ASP A 316 -13.99 3.67 -1.32
CA ASP A 316 -13.06 3.52 -2.45
C ASP A 316 -12.96 4.77 -3.35
N ASP A 317 -13.58 5.87 -2.96
CA ASP A 317 -13.45 7.17 -3.61
C ASP A 317 -12.33 8.02 -2.98
N GLU A 318 -12.18 9.27 -3.41
CA GLU A 318 -11.11 10.17 -2.97
C GLU A 318 -11.31 10.66 -1.53
N TRP A 319 -10.23 10.64 -0.76
CA TRP A 319 -10.18 11.09 0.63
C TRP A 319 -9.61 12.49 0.76
N TYR A 320 -10.19 13.27 1.64
CA TYR A 320 -9.80 14.67 1.92
C TYR A 320 -9.47 14.83 3.41
N GLU A 321 -8.34 15.49 3.73
CA GLU A 321 -7.92 15.85 5.08
C GLU A 321 -8.67 17.08 5.62
#